data_f53fb5de63363e6a3e523adf384041cc
#
_entry.id   f53fb5de63363e6a3e523adf384041cc
#
_cell.length_a   1.000
_cell.length_b   1.000
_cell.length_c   1.000
_cell.angle_alpha   90.00
_cell.angle_beta   90.00
_cell.angle_gamma   90.00
#
_symmetry.space_group_name_H-M   'P 1'
#
loop_
_entity.id
_entity.type
_entity.pdbx_description
1 polymer ?
#
loop_
_entity_poly.entity_id
_entity_poly.type
_entity_poly.pdbx_seq_one_letter_code
_entity_poly.pdbx_strand_id
1 'polypeptide(L)'
;MIKKLRRKFVIINMSLVAVILCVVLGMFCFTRIHTFRAESEIAMRHSVHNTGKAIPEEDLPHLFERFYRTDKSRARTDGGYGLGLAIAQTIAKNHRGKITVVSAQNLGTSFTVTFPVSKEKESA
;
A
#
# COMPACT_ATOMS: atom_id res chain seq x y z
N MET A 1 4.39 -16.70 59.40
CA MET A 1 5.51 -16.10 58.69
C MET A 1 5.72 -16.76 57.31
N ILE A 2 5.76 -18.05 57.21
CA ILE A 2 6.02 -18.85 55.98
C ILE A 2 5.00 -18.60 54.86
N LYS A 3 3.70 -18.44 55.16
CA LYS A 3 2.67 -18.16 54.12
C LYS A 3 2.86 -16.83 53.39
N LYS A 4 3.35 -15.77 54.04
CA LYS A 4 3.66 -14.47 53.41
C LYS A 4 4.86 -14.56 52.50
N LEU A 5 5.90 -15.32 52.88
CA LEU A 5 7.10 -15.53 52.09
C LEU A 5 6.81 -16.31 50.80
N ARG A 6 6.02 -17.40 50.92
CA ARG A 6 5.57 -18.21 49.79
C ARG A 6 4.71 -17.41 48.81
N ARG A 7 3.84 -16.53 49.31
CA ARG A 7 3.01 -15.66 48.45
C ARG A 7 3.86 -14.64 47.66
N LYS A 8 4.84 -14.03 48.34
CA LYS A 8 5.78 -13.11 47.66
C LYS A 8 6.61 -13.84 46.60
N PHE A 9 7.11 -15.03 46.86
CA PHE A 9 7.87 -15.84 45.91
C PHE A 9 7.03 -16.21 44.67
N VAL A 10 5.77 -16.61 44.87
CA VAL A 10 4.84 -16.92 43.76
C VAL A 10 4.58 -15.67 42.90
N ILE A 11 4.33 -14.52 43.53
CA ILE A 11 4.05 -13.27 42.81
C ILE A 11 5.27 -12.84 42.00
N ILE A 12 6.47 -12.92 42.55
CA ILE A 12 7.73 -12.56 41.85
C ILE A 12 7.95 -13.49 40.64
N ASN A 13 7.77 -14.80 40.78
CA ASN A 13 7.91 -15.73 39.68
C ASN A 13 6.86 -15.52 38.59
N MET A 14 5.61 -15.30 38.98
CA MET A 14 4.53 -15.03 38.02
C MET A 14 4.75 -13.70 37.27
N SER A 15 5.26 -12.66 37.95
CA SER A 15 5.58 -11.39 37.28
C SER A 15 6.77 -11.54 36.32
N LEU A 16 7.79 -12.32 36.68
CA LEU A 16 8.94 -12.61 35.81
C LEU A 16 8.50 -13.33 34.54
N VAL A 17 7.67 -14.37 34.66
CA VAL A 17 7.12 -15.10 33.52
C VAL A 17 6.29 -14.20 32.63
N ALA A 18 5.43 -13.35 33.22
CA ALA A 18 4.61 -12.39 32.47
C ALA A 18 5.47 -11.40 31.67
N VAL A 19 6.55 -10.88 32.25
CA VAL A 19 7.48 -9.96 31.57
C VAL A 19 8.17 -10.66 30.40
N ILE A 20 8.68 -11.88 30.59
CA ILE A 20 9.30 -12.67 29.53
C ILE A 20 8.32 -12.92 28.38
N LEU A 21 7.07 -13.27 28.71
CA LEU A 21 6.03 -13.51 27.69
C LEU A 21 5.72 -12.25 26.89
N CYS A 22 5.62 -11.09 27.54
CA CYS A 22 5.42 -9.80 26.88
C CYS A 22 6.58 -9.45 25.94
N VAL A 23 7.82 -9.69 26.36
CA VAL A 23 9.01 -9.43 25.52
C VAL A 23 9.02 -10.35 24.30
N VAL A 24 8.74 -11.65 24.47
CA VAL A 24 8.70 -12.61 23.36
C VAL A 24 7.58 -12.28 22.38
N LEU A 25 6.38 -11.96 22.86
CA LEU A 25 5.26 -11.55 22.01
C LEU A 25 5.55 -10.23 21.29
N GLY A 26 6.12 -9.25 21.98
CA GLY A 26 6.52 -7.97 21.41
C GLY A 26 7.55 -8.16 20.29
N MET A 27 8.57 -9.00 20.51
CA MET A 27 9.58 -9.31 19.51
C MET A 27 8.98 -10.08 18.32
N PHE A 28 8.04 -11.00 18.57
CA PHE A 28 7.34 -11.72 17.52
C PHE A 28 6.46 -10.79 16.67
N CYS A 29 5.71 -9.88 17.31
CA CYS A 29 4.93 -8.87 16.59
C CYS A 29 5.84 -7.93 15.79
N PHE A 30 6.95 -7.48 16.36
CA PHE A 30 7.91 -6.63 15.68
C PHE A 30 8.52 -7.31 14.45
N THR A 31 8.94 -8.57 14.56
CA THR A 31 9.47 -9.32 13.42
C THR A 31 8.40 -9.55 12.36
N ARG A 32 7.15 -9.82 12.74
CA ARG A 32 6.04 -9.96 11.78
C ARG A 32 5.74 -8.67 11.02
N ILE A 33 5.75 -7.53 11.69
CA ILE A 33 5.54 -6.23 11.06
C ILE A 33 6.70 -5.89 10.12
N HIS A 34 7.94 -6.18 10.52
CA HIS A 34 9.12 -5.95 9.68
C HIS A 34 9.16 -6.86 8.45
N THR A 35 8.85 -8.16 8.58
CA THR A 35 8.79 -9.07 7.43
C THR A 35 7.66 -8.72 6.49
N PHE A 36 6.51 -8.28 7.00
CA PHE A 36 5.40 -7.84 6.15
C PHE A 36 5.74 -6.57 5.33
N ARG A 37 6.57 -5.68 5.86
CA ARG A 37 7.07 -4.51 5.11
C ARG A 37 8.15 -4.88 4.09
N ALA A 38 9.01 -5.84 4.37
CA ALA A 38 10.07 -6.27 3.47
C ALA A 38 9.57 -7.09 2.27
N GLU A 39 8.44 -7.82 2.41
CA GLU A 39 7.81 -8.56 1.31
C GLU A 39 7.13 -7.68 0.27
N SER A 40 6.91 -6.39 0.56
CA SER A 40 6.30 -5.43 -0.36
C SER A 40 7.27 -4.87 -1.40
N GLU A 41 8.55 -5.19 -1.36
CA GLU A 41 9.57 -4.54 -2.19
C GLU A 41 9.88 -5.24 -3.53
N ILE A 42 9.37 -6.44 -3.77
CA ILE A 42 9.45 -7.05 -5.10
C ILE A 42 8.15 -6.71 -5.84
N ALA A 43 8.09 -5.51 -6.38
CA ALA A 43 6.94 -5.05 -7.14
C ALA A 43 7.29 -4.98 -8.63
N MET A 44 6.50 -5.63 -9.47
CA MET A 44 6.54 -5.36 -10.90
C MET A 44 6.03 -3.92 -11.12
N ARG A 45 6.90 -3.05 -11.60
CA ARG A 45 6.63 -1.65 -11.83
C ARG A 45 6.57 -1.35 -13.32
N HIS A 46 5.42 -0.92 -13.80
CA HIS A 46 5.24 -0.47 -15.19
C HIS A 46 4.87 1.02 -15.17
N SER A 47 5.56 1.81 -15.99
CA SER A 47 5.34 3.25 -16.07
C SER A 47 5.03 3.65 -17.52
N VAL A 48 3.96 4.42 -17.72
CA VAL A 48 3.60 5.05 -18.98
C VAL A 48 3.80 6.56 -18.83
N HIS A 49 4.65 7.12 -19.68
CA HIS A 49 4.98 8.53 -19.68
C HIS A 49 4.41 9.23 -20.91
N ASN A 50 3.80 10.40 -20.71
CA ASN A 50 3.27 11.26 -21.77
C ASN A 50 3.84 12.67 -21.59
N THR A 51 4.45 13.20 -22.65
CA THR A 51 5.07 14.54 -22.69
C THR A 51 4.07 15.68 -23.01
N GLY A 52 2.75 15.39 -22.96
CA GLY A 52 1.71 16.38 -23.18
C GLY A 52 1.63 17.45 -22.09
N LYS A 53 0.58 18.28 -22.16
CA LYS A 53 0.28 19.30 -21.16
C LYS A 53 0.14 18.66 -19.77
N ALA A 54 0.77 19.27 -18.76
CA ALA A 54 0.64 18.81 -17.39
C ALA A 54 -0.82 18.88 -16.90
N ILE A 55 -1.19 17.94 -16.06
CA ILE A 55 -2.49 17.92 -15.38
C ILE A 55 -2.40 18.89 -14.20
N PRO A 56 -3.37 19.79 -14.02
CA PRO A 56 -3.44 20.67 -12.86
C PRO A 56 -3.40 19.88 -11.56
N GLU A 57 -2.74 20.41 -10.54
CA GLU A 57 -2.59 19.74 -9.25
C GLU A 57 -3.93 19.48 -8.56
N GLU A 58 -4.89 20.38 -8.77
CA GLU A 58 -6.27 20.29 -8.30
C GLU A 58 -7.05 19.11 -8.92
N ASP A 59 -6.68 18.69 -10.14
CA ASP A 59 -7.34 17.58 -10.84
C ASP A 59 -6.75 16.21 -10.47
N LEU A 60 -5.51 16.16 -9.98
CA LEU A 60 -4.80 14.90 -9.70
C LEU A 60 -5.57 13.95 -8.74
N PRO A 61 -6.18 14.42 -7.65
CA PRO A 61 -6.95 13.56 -6.74
C PRO A 61 -8.18 12.94 -7.39
N HIS A 62 -8.77 13.62 -8.39
CA HIS A 62 -10.03 13.26 -9.02
C HIS A 62 -9.88 12.38 -10.27
N LEU A 63 -8.67 12.19 -10.79
CA LEU A 63 -8.42 11.49 -12.05
C LEU A 63 -8.95 10.05 -12.07
N PHE A 64 -9.07 9.39 -10.93
CA PHE A 64 -9.55 8.03 -10.80
C PHE A 64 -11.04 7.94 -10.47
N GLU A 65 -11.73 9.07 -10.38
CA GLU A 65 -13.18 9.10 -10.21
C GLU A 65 -13.88 8.75 -11.51
N ARG A 66 -15.02 8.10 -11.42
CA ARG A 66 -15.83 7.73 -12.60
C ARG A 66 -16.41 8.98 -13.23
N PHE A 67 -16.34 9.08 -14.55
CA PHE A 67 -16.84 10.19 -15.35
C PHE A 67 -16.08 11.50 -15.17
N TYR A 68 -14.99 11.50 -14.39
CA TYR A 68 -14.15 12.68 -14.24
C TYR A 68 -13.33 12.95 -15.50
N ARG A 69 -13.25 14.22 -15.88
CA ARG A 69 -12.47 14.71 -17.03
C ARG A 69 -11.90 16.09 -16.71
N THR A 70 -10.62 16.27 -16.97
CA THR A 70 -9.93 17.57 -16.80
C THR A 70 -10.40 18.62 -17.81
N ASP A 71 -10.81 18.22 -19.02
CA ASP A 71 -11.32 19.08 -20.09
C ASP A 71 -12.80 18.79 -20.37
N LYS A 72 -13.69 19.61 -19.83
CA LYS A 72 -15.13 19.55 -20.09
C LYS A 72 -15.52 20.01 -21.51
N SER A 73 -14.65 20.79 -22.18
CA SER A 73 -14.92 21.38 -23.49
C SER A 73 -14.77 20.40 -24.67
N ARG A 74 -13.92 19.37 -24.54
CA ARG A 74 -13.69 18.35 -25.57
C ARG A 74 -14.66 17.15 -25.51
N ALA A 75 -15.71 17.26 -24.71
CA ALA A 75 -16.68 16.17 -24.50
C ALA A 75 -17.42 15.74 -25.78
N ARG A 76 -17.46 16.55 -26.81
CA ARG A 76 -18.27 16.28 -28.02
C ARG A 76 -17.52 15.64 -29.17
N THR A 77 -16.20 15.72 -29.23
CA THR A 77 -15.44 15.25 -30.39
C THR A 77 -14.59 13.99 -30.15
N ASP A 78 -14.10 13.73 -28.93
CA ASP A 78 -13.13 12.65 -28.67
C ASP A 78 -13.67 11.48 -27.82
N GLY A 79 -14.96 11.27 -27.75
CA GLY A 79 -15.61 9.99 -27.39
C GLY A 79 -15.26 9.33 -26.03
N GLY A 80 -14.42 9.90 -25.19
CA GLY A 80 -14.03 9.30 -23.91
C GLY A 80 -15.01 9.61 -22.77
N TYR A 81 -15.58 8.59 -22.13
CA TYR A 81 -16.57 8.72 -21.05
C TYR A 81 -15.97 8.98 -19.66
N GLY A 82 -14.64 9.15 -19.51
CA GLY A 82 -13.99 9.31 -18.21
C GLY A 82 -14.02 8.05 -17.33
N LEU A 83 -14.09 6.87 -17.94
CA LEU A 83 -14.15 5.60 -17.22
C LEU A 83 -12.82 4.84 -17.21
N GLY A 84 -11.90 5.13 -18.14
CA GLY A 84 -10.70 4.32 -18.35
C GLY A 84 -9.80 4.22 -17.12
N LEU A 85 -9.46 5.34 -16.48
CA LEU A 85 -8.61 5.36 -15.29
C LEU A 85 -9.29 4.74 -14.06
N ALA A 86 -10.61 4.91 -13.92
CA ALA A 86 -11.38 4.28 -12.85
C ALA A 86 -11.41 2.75 -13.00
N ILE A 87 -11.55 2.24 -14.23
CA ILE A 87 -11.49 0.80 -14.53
C ILE A 87 -10.07 0.28 -14.26
N ALA A 88 -9.03 0.98 -14.76
CA ALA A 88 -7.65 0.58 -14.55
C ALA A 88 -7.31 0.51 -13.05
N GLN A 89 -7.75 1.49 -12.25
CA GLN A 89 -7.57 1.47 -10.80
C GLN A 89 -8.28 0.28 -10.14
N THR A 90 -9.49 -0.04 -10.60
CA THR A 90 -10.26 -1.19 -10.08
C THR A 90 -9.53 -2.50 -10.39
N ILE A 91 -9.03 -2.67 -11.62
CA ILE A 91 -8.26 -3.85 -12.02
C ILE A 91 -6.98 -3.96 -11.17
N ALA A 92 -6.23 -2.87 -11.03
CA ALA A 92 -5.02 -2.87 -10.22
C ALA A 92 -5.31 -3.27 -8.76
N LYS A 93 -6.34 -2.69 -8.13
CA LYS A 93 -6.76 -3.03 -6.76
C LYS A 93 -7.17 -4.49 -6.61
N ASN A 94 -7.90 -5.06 -7.58
CA ASN A 94 -8.30 -6.47 -7.56
C ASN A 94 -7.10 -7.42 -7.61
N HIS A 95 -5.99 -6.98 -8.21
CA HIS A 95 -4.72 -7.71 -8.25
C HIS A 95 -3.73 -7.26 -7.15
N ARG A 96 -4.23 -6.65 -6.07
CA ARG A 96 -3.43 -6.13 -4.95
C ARG A 96 -2.38 -5.09 -5.39
N GLY A 97 -2.55 -4.52 -6.57
CA GLY A 97 -1.69 -3.49 -7.14
C GLY A 97 -2.14 -2.07 -6.78
N LYS A 98 -1.34 -1.10 -7.20
CA LYS A 98 -1.58 0.33 -7.00
C LYS A 98 -1.26 1.08 -8.29
N ILE A 99 -2.08 2.10 -8.61
CA ILE A 99 -1.77 3.08 -9.65
C ILE A 99 -1.44 4.41 -8.97
N THR A 100 -0.35 5.03 -9.41
CA THR A 100 0.04 6.39 -9.01
C THR A 100 0.22 7.25 -10.25
N VAL A 101 -0.02 8.54 -10.10
CA VAL A 101 0.17 9.54 -11.14
C VAL A 101 1.09 10.65 -10.62
N VAL A 102 2.00 11.08 -11.47
CA VAL A 102 2.83 12.26 -11.24
C VAL A 102 2.73 13.11 -12.49
N SER A 103 2.38 14.38 -12.34
CA SER A 103 2.32 15.33 -13.44
C SER A 103 3.03 16.62 -13.04
N ALA A 104 3.91 17.11 -13.90
CA ALA A 104 4.62 18.35 -13.66
C ALA A 104 4.78 19.15 -14.96
N GLN A 105 4.78 20.48 -14.85
CA GLN A 105 5.01 21.37 -15.96
C GLN A 105 6.41 21.10 -16.54
N ASN A 106 6.51 20.99 -17.85
CA ASN A 106 7.74 20.66 -18.61
C ASN A 106 8.25 19.22 -18.48
N LEU A 107 7.71 18.40 -17.59
CA LEU A 107 8.06 16.98 -17.45
C LEU A 107 6.98 16.04 -17.98
N GLY A 108 5.75 16.57 -18.21
CA GLY A 108 4.62 15.75 -18.66
C GLY A 108 3.97 14.96 -17.52
N THR A 109 3.24 13.92 -17.88
CA THR A 109 2.48 13.09 -16.94
C THR A 109 2.96 11.64 -16.99
N SER A 110 3.24 11.05 -15.84
CA SER A 110 3.64 9.67 -15.70
C SER A 110 2.65 8.89 -14.83
N PHE A 111 2.09 7.83 -15.38
CA PHE A 111 1.27 6.87 -14.66
C PHE A 111 2.11 5.64 -14.33
N THR A 112 2.16 5.25 -13.08
CA THR A 112 2.91 4.07 -12.63
C THR A 112 1.95 3.07 -12.02
N VAL A 113 1.95 1.86 -12.54
CA VAL A 113 1.24 0.71 -11.99
C VAL A 113 2.24 -0.19 -11.29
N THR A 114 1.91 -0.58 -10.07
CA THR A 114 2.75 -1.45 -9.25
C THR A 114 1.95 -2.66 -8.80
N PHE A 115 2.45 -3.87 -9.05
CA PHE A 115 1.86 -5.11 -8.58
C PHE A 115 2.82 -5.82 -7.63
N PRO A 116 2.33 -6.41 -6.52
CA PRO A 116 3.15 -7.31 -5.72
C PRO A 116 3.48 -8.55 -6.55
N VAL A 117 4.75 -8.92 -6.63
CA VAL A 117 5.17 -10.18 -7.24
C VAL A 117 4.97 -11.28 -6.19
N SER A 118 4.06 -12.21 -6.46
CA SER A 118 3.97 -13.46 -5.72
C SER A 118 5.27 -14.24 -5.98
N LYS A 119 6.02 -14.58 -4.94
CA LYS A 119 7.05 -15.61 -5.05
C LYS A 119 6.29 -16.91 -5.35
N GLU A 120 6.29 -17.32 -6.59
CA GLU A 120 5.90 -18.66 -6.96
C GLU A 120 6.80 -19.62 -6.16
N LYS A 121 6.19 -20.43 -5.32
CA LYS A 121 6.91 -21.53 -4.67
C LYS A 121 7.36 -22.43 -5.82
N GLU A 122 8.63 -22.35 -6.15
CA GLU A 122 9.31 -23.33 -6.98
C GLU A 122 9.13 -24.68 -6.28
N SER A 123 8.08 -25.37 -6.66
CA SER A 123 7.84 -26.76 -6.26
C SER A 123 8.72 -27.62 -7.16
N ALA A 124 9.90 -27.96 -6.62
CA ALA A 124 10.67 -29.08 -7.09
C ALA A 124 9.99 -30.40 -6.73
#